data_6669fe22df3cef9b55ad32e4e5c1c795
#
_entry.id   6669fe22df3cef9b55ad32e4e5c1c795
#
_cell.length_a   1.000
_cell.length_b   1.000
_cell.length_c   1.000
_cell.angle_alpha   90.00
_cell.angle_beta   90.00
_cell.angle_gamma   90.00
#
_symmetry.space_group_name_H-M   'P 1'
#
loop_
_entity.id
_entity.type
_entity.pdbx_description
1 polymer ?
#
loop_
_entity_poly.entity_id
_entity_poly.type
_entity_poly.pdbx_seq_one_letter_code
_entity_poly.pdbx_strand_id
1 'polypeptide(L)'
;MAENKNQARAGGPGHGPGRGHGYQRPQNLRGTVGKLLGYIGRYKGALIVVAVCLVLSSVGSVAGSYFLKPALNYIAAGNFTGLFWMLVAMGGVFLVSAGCSYAYSRLMVRISQRTVATLRQDLFNRLQTLPLRYFDTHQSGDLMSRFTNDMDTVSDMIGNSFASVVSNLITFVCTVFMLVYLNWALTLITFVFLGLMLLVVKSVGGRSRVSFQQQQAALGSLNGYIEEMIEGQKVIKVFHHEQKTLDEFSARNSAYRDAAAMAQTYAGAMMPAMGNLSRINYAVTCCVGGLLSISGVFDIGSLGAYLLYVKQVSQPVGQISQQVNTLLAEVAGAERIFAVMDADPETDDGTATLVRVLKDGDTLTETDRRTGHWAWKKSDGSLTELRGDVRFEHVDFGYDPEKTVLHDVSLFAEPGQKIAFVGSTGAGKTTITNLINRFYDIQSGVITYDGIDVRDIRKDSLRRSLGIVLQDTHLFTGTVADNIRYGKLDATDEEVRAAARLANADTFIRHLPQGYDTVITGDGGSLSQGERQLLAIARAAVSDPPVLILDEATSSIDTRTEKLIEKGMDSLMAGRTVFVIAHRLSTVRNAQAILVLEQGRIIERGDHAALMAQKGKYYQLCTGQEELS
;
A
#
# COMPACT_ATOMS: atom_id res chain seq x y z
N MET A 1 25.77 22.76 40.09
CA MET A 1 26.66 22.26 39.02
C MET A 1 25.87 21.21 38.22
N ALA A 2 25.45 21.62 37.06
CA ALA A 2 24.66 20.84 36.14
C ALA A 2 25.62 20.12 35.20
N GLU A 3 25.45 18.83 35.01
CA GLU A 3 26.13 18.11 33.92
C GLU A 3 25.16 17.22 33.16
N ASN A 4 25.04 17.60 31.94
CA ASN A 4 24.24 17.12 30.85
C ASN A 4 24.75 15.72 30.42
N LYS A 5 23.91 14.69 30.37
CA LYS A 5 24.19 13.40 29.71
C LYS A 5 23.09 13.02 28.74
N ASN A 6 23.12 13.66 27.58
CA ASN A 6 22.55 13.10 26.36
C ASN A 6 23.58 12.12 25.76
N GLN A 7 23.37 10.84 25.96
CA GLN A 7 24.01 9.80 25.14
C GLN A 7 22.94 9.16 24.25
N ALA A 8 23.01 9.52 22.97
CA ALA A 8 22.30 8.84 21.90
C ALA A 8 22.78 7.38 21.82
N ARG A 9 21.87 6.44 22.08
CA ARG A 9 22.07 5.04 21.74
C ARG A 9 21.73 4.86 20.26
N ALA A 10 22.73 4.53 19.46
CA ALA A 10 22.56 4.02 18.11
C ALA A 10 21.85 2.66 18.21
N GLY A 11 20.57 2.63 17.81
CA GLY A 11 19.81 1.40 17.62
C GLY A 11 20.09 0.87 16.21
N GLY A 12 20.52 -0.37 16.12
CA GLY A 12 20.61 -1.12 14.86
C GLY A 12 19.21 -1.33 14.23
N PRO A 13 19.14 -1.75 12.97
CA PRO A 13 17.88 -1.93 12.27
C PRO A 13 17.13 -3.14 12.84
N GLY A 14 16.30 -2.89 13.85
CA GLY A 14 15.34 -3.84 14.34
C GLY A 14 14.16 -3.91 13.37
N HIS A 15 13.87 -5.08 12.84
CA HIS A 15 12.60 -5.41 12.19
C HIS A 15 11.51 -5.20 13.23
N GLY A 16 10.87 -4.04 13.22
CA GLY A 16 9.72 -3.76 14.06
C GLY A 16 8.45 -4.17 13.33
N PRO A 17 7.56 -4.94 13.98
CA PRO A 17 6.25 -5.31 13.44
C PRO A 17 5.42 -4.05 13.18
N GLY A 18 4.55 -4.14 12.17
CA GLY A 18 3.75 -3.06 11.63
C GLY A 18 3.18 -2.12 12.69
N ARG A 19 3.59 -0.87 12.63
CA ARG A 19 3.03 0.20 13.48
C ARG A 19 1.53 0.26 13.22
N GLY A 20 0.75 -0.22 14.19
CA GLY A 20 -0.68 0.02 14.22
C GLY A 20 -0.91 1.51 13.93
N HIS A 21 -1.79 1.80 12.97
CA HIS A 21 -2.04 3.16 12.47
C HIS A 21 -2.59 4.04 13.59
N GLY A 22 -1.69 4.54 14.45
CA GLY A 22 -1.99 5.62 15.37
C GLY A 22 -2.44 6.82 14.55
N TYR A 23 -3.43 7.56 15.03
CA TYR A 23 -3.99 8.78 14.46
C TYR A 23 -2.87 9.75 14.03
N GLN A 24 -2.35 9.60 12.81
CA GLN A 24 -1.42 10.56 12.22
C GLN A 24 -2.25 11.70 11.63
N ARG A 25 -1.96 12.92 12.10
CA ARG A 25 -2.56 14.11 11.47
C ARG A 25 -1.97 14.28 10.08
N PRO A 26 -2.78 14.65 9.07
CA PRO A 26 -2.28 14.94 7.75
C PRO A 26 -1.25 16.07 7.81
N GLN A 27 -0.12 15.91 7.12
CA GLN A 27 0.96 16.90 7.06
C GLN A 27 0.63 18.01 6.04
N ASN A 28 0.02 17.64 4.90
CA ASN A 28 -0.35 18.55 3.82
C ASN A 28 -1.85 18.48 3.50
N LEU A 29 -2.66 18.98 4.46
CA LEU A 29 -4.13 18.94 4.33
C LEU A 29 -4.62 19.67 3.06
N ARG A 30 -4.08 20.86 2.75
CA ARG A 30 -4.52 21.64 1.57
C ARG A 30 -4.21 20.96 0.25
N GLY A 31 -3.00 20.40 0.12
CA GLY A 31 -2.59 19.70 -1.10
C GLY A 31 -3.43 18.44 -1.33
N THR A 32 -3.62 17.64 -0.29
CA THR A 32 -4.39 16.39 -0.34
C THR A 32 -5.86 16.65 -0.69
N VAL A 33 -6.50 17.60 0.00
CA VAL A 33 -7.90 17.99 -0.30
C VAL A 33 -8.01 18.56 -1.71
N GLY A 34 -7.04 19.37 -2.15
CA GLY A 34 -7.02 19.91 -3.52
C GLY A 34 -6.97 18.82 -4.59
N LYS A 35 -6.11 17.80 -4.43
CA LYS A 35 -6.06 16.64 -5.33
C LYS A 35 -7.36 15.86 -5.33
N LEU A 36 -7.92 15.59 -4.16
CA LEU A 36 -9.18 14.88 -4.04
C LEU A 36 -10.33 15.63 -4.69
N LEU A 37 -10.41 16.95 -4.49
CA LEU A 37 -11.39 17.80 -5.17
C LEU A 37 -11.22 17.80 -6.69
N GLY A 38 -9.99 17.62 -7.20
CA GLY A 38 -9.73 17.40 -8.63
C GLY A 38 -10.42 16.14 -9.17
N TYR A 39 -10.37 15.04 -8.42
CA TYR A 39 -11.06 13.79 -8.79
C TYR A 39 -12.58 13.92 -8.73
N ILE A 40 -13.10 14.47 -7.62
CA ILE A 40 -14.55 14.67 -7.41
C ILE A 40 -15.10 15.70 -8.40
N GLY A 41 -14.29 16.72 -8.75
CA GLY A 41 -14.65 17.80 -9.68
C GLY A 41 -14.99 17.34 -11.10
N ARG A 42 -14.64 16.10 -11.46
CA ARG A 42 -15.11 15.48 -12.72
C ARG A 42 -16.64 15.32 -12.77
N TYR A 43 -17.31 15.31 -11.61
CA TYR A 43 -18.76 15.10 -11.47
C TYR A 43 -19.52 16.40 -11.12
N LYS A 44 -19.10 17.58 -11.63
CA LYS A 44 -19.63 18.92 -11.29
C LYS A 44 -21.14 19.00 -11.33
N GLY A 45 -21.79 18.45 -12.37
CA GLY A 45 -23.24 18.47 -12.49
C GLY A 45 -23.95 17.71 -11.37
N ALA A 46 -23.47 16.51 -11.03
CA ALA A 46 -24.02 15.72 -9.93
C ALA A 46 -23.77 16.38 -8.56
N LEU A 47 -22.62 17.04 -8.36
CA LEU A 47 -22.32 17.78 -7.13
C LEU A 47 -23.22 18.99 -6.92
N ILE A 48 -23.61 19.70 -7.99
CA ILE A 48 -24.58 20.79 -7.91
C ILE A 48 -25.94 20.26 -7.44
N VAL A 49 -26.40 19.14 -8.02
CA VAL A 49 -27.65 18.50 -7.59
C VAL A 49 -27.56 18.05 -6.13
N VAL A 50 -26.44 17.46 -5.72
CA VAL A 50 -26.21 17.08 -4.32
C VAL A 50 -26.27 18.30 -3.40
N ALA A 51 -25.60 19.39 -3.74
CA ALA A 51 -25.60 20.61 -2.95
C ALA A 51 -27.02 21.19 -2.79
N VAL A 52 -27.79 21.26 -3.88
CA VAL A 52 -29.20 21.72 -3.87
C VAL A 52 -30.04 20.80 -3.01
N CYS A 53 -29.99 19.48 -3.22
CA CYS A 53 -30.77 18.52 -2.44
C CYS A 53 -30.39 18.55 -0.95
N LEU A 54 -29.09 18.72 -0.62
CA LEU A 54 -28.61 18.81 0.75
C LEU A 54 -29.13 20.07 1.45
N VAL A 55 -29.09 21.23 0.78
CA VAL A 55 -29.67 22.48 1.30
C VAL A 55 -31.17 22.34 1.50
N LEU A 56 -31.91 21.84 0.48
CA LEU A 56 -33.37 21.65 0.56
C LEU A 56 -33.74 20.66 1.67
N SER A 57 -32.98 19.56 1.83
CA SER A 57 -33.23 18.60 2.91
C SER A 57 -33.01 19.21 4.29
N SER A 58 -31.89 19.92 4.49
CA SER A 58 -31.53 20.52 5.78
C SER A 58 -32.51 21.67 6.15
N VAL A 59 -32.79 22.57 5.20
CA VAL A 59 -33.72 23.66 5.41
C VAL A 59 -35.16 23.13 5.60
N GLY A 60 -35.57 22.12 4.81
CA GLY A 60 -36.87 21.47 4.94
C GLY A 60 -37.09 20.82 6.31
N SER A 61 -36.05 20.17 6.86
CA SER A 61 -36.08 19.60 8.22
C SER A 61 -36.31 20.66 9.30
N VAL A 62 -35.61 21.82 9.20
CA VAL A 62 -35.77 22.93 10.12
C VAL A 62 -37.10 23.64 9.94
N ALA A 63 -37.51 23.90 8.69
CA ALA A 63 -38.80 24.51 8.36
C ALA A 63 -39.99 23.64 8.80
N GLY A 64 -39.89 22.30 8.65
CA GLY A 64 -40.87 21.35 9.15
C GLY A 64 -41.16 21.52 10.64
N SER A 65 -40.13 21.81 11.44
CA SER A 65 -40.27 22.07 12.88
C SER A 65 -41.03 23.40 13.17
N TYR A 66 -40.93 24.39 12.27
CA TYR A 66 -41.68 25.67 12.41
C TYR A 66 -43.20 25.50 12.26
N PHE A 67 -43.65 24.54 11.45
CA PHE A 67 -45.08 24.27 11.26
C PHE A 67 -45.78 23.84 12.55
N LEU A 68 -45.04 23.44 13.58
CA LEU A 68 -45.63 23.18 14.90
C LEU A 68 -46.25 24.46 15.53
N LYS A 69 -45.68 25.64 15.26
CA LYS A 69 -46.22 26.92 15.76
C LYS A 69 -47.66 27.16 15.30
N PRO A 70 -47.94 27.26 13.99
CA PRO A 70 -49.32 27.46 13.55
C PRO A 70 -50.25 26.27 13.87
N ALA A 71 -49.74 25.03 13.89
CA ALA A 71 -50.52 23.86 14.26
C ALA A 71 -51.05 23.95 15.71
N LEU A 72 -50.20 24.30 16.68
CA LEU A 72 -50.59 24.49 18.07
C LEU A 72 -51.56 25.69 18.22
N ASN A 73 -51.35 26.77 17.48
CA ASN A 73 -52.25 27.92 17.50
C ASN A 73 -53.63 27.60 16.92
N TYR A 74 -53.74 26.79 15.87
CA TYR A 74 -55.04 26.32 15.34
C TYR A 74 -55.75 25.40 16.33
N ILE A 75 -55.01 24.56 17.07
CA ILE A 75 -55.59 23.74 18.15
C ILE A 75 -56.15 24.64 19.25
N ALA A 76 -55.40 25.64 19.73
CA ALA A 76 -55.82 26.58 20.75
C ALA A 76 -57.03 27.40 20.31
N ALA A 77 -57.18 27.75 19.03
CA ALA A 77 -58.29 28.46 18.44
C ALA A 77 -59.51 27.59 18.08
N GLY A 78 -59.44 26.24 18.20
CA GLY A 78 -60.45 25.30 17.81
C GLY A 78 -60.70 25.20 16.29
N ASN A 79 -59.75 25.65 15.46
CA ASN A 79 -59.87 25.64 14.00
C ASN A 79 -59.29 24.35 13.40
N PHE A 80 -60.09 23.30 13.36
CA PHE A 80 -59.68 21.98 12.85
C PHE A 80 -59.44 21.95 11.33
N THR A 81 -60.10 22.79 10.56
CA THR A 81 -59.90 22.87 9.10
C THR A 81 -58.52 23.47 8.80
N GLY A 82 -58.13 24.55 9.50
CA GLY A 82 -56.78 25.13 9.39
C GLY A 82 -55.71 24.17 9.83
N LEU A 83 -55.94 23.41 10.90
CA LEU A 83 -55.02 22.38 11.39
C LEU A 83 -54.77 21.29 10.34
N PHE A 84 -55.88 20.79 9.70
CA PHE A 84 -55.75 19.74 8.68
C PHE A 84 -54.85 20.18 7.52
N TRP A 85 -55.10 21.35 6.93
CA TRP A 85 -54.29 21.85 5.82
C TRP A 85 -52.82 22.13 6.25
N MET A 86 -52.60 22.56 7.49
CA MET A 86 -51.26 22.75 8.02
C MET A 86 -50.50 21.44 8.19
N LEU A 87 -51.15 20.36 8.66
CA LEU A 87 -50.57 19.03 8.76
C LEU A 87 -50.25 18.45 7.38
N VAL A 88 -51.10 18.68 6.37
CA VAL A 88 -50.83 18.29 5.00
C VAL A 88 -49.60 19.03 4.45
N ALA A 89 -49.49 20.34 4.67
CA ALA A 89 -48.34 21.13 4.26
C ALA A 89 -47.06 20.66 4.94
N MET A 90 -47.11 20.42 6.26
CA MET A 90 -45.97 19.87 7.03
C MET A 90 -45.53 18.51 6.51
N GLY A 91 -46.51 17.60 6.22
CA GLY A 91 -46.23 16.30 5.62
C GLY A 91 -45.56 16.42 4.24
N GLY A 92 -46.04 17.37 3.41
CA GLY A 92 -45.43 17.68 2.10
C GLY A 92 -43.97 18.12 2.21
N VAL A 93 -43.66 19.03 3.15
CA VAL A 93 -42.27 19.50 3.39
C VAL A 93 -41.38 18.36 3.85
N PHE A 94 -41.84 17.51 4.77
CA PHE A 94 -41.07 16.36 5.20
C PHE A 94 -40.87 15.32 4.09
N LEU A 95 -41.85 15.07 3.25
CA LEU A 95 -41.73 14.17 2.10
C LEU A 95 -40.67 14.68 1.09
N VAL A 96 -40.72 15.99 0.77
CA VAL A 96 -39.71 16.62 -0.10
C VAL A 96 -38.32 16.53 0.53
N SER A 97 -38.21 16.85 1.82
CA SER A 97 -36.96 16.76 2.56
C SER A 97 -36.37 15.33 2.55
N ALA A 98 -37.24 14.33 2.79
CA ALA A 98 -36.83 12.91 2.74
C ALA A 98 -36.44 12.48 1.32
N GLY A 99 -37.17 12.90 0.30
CA GLY A 99 -36.84 12.66 -1.11
C GLY A 99 -35.49 13.27 -1.51
N CYS A 100 -35.23 14.53 -1.11
CA CYS A 100 -33.95 15.19 -1.32
C CYS A 100 -32.80 14.48 -0.57
N SER A 101 -33.07 14.06 0.68
CA SER A 101 -32.09 13.31 1.49
C SER A 101 -31.72 12.00 0.81
N TYR A 102 -32.69 11.23 0.35
CA TYR A 102 -32.43 10.00 -0.41
C TYR A 102 -31.68 10.25 -1.71
N ALA A 103 -32.05 11.30 -2.44
CA ALA A 103 -31.42 11.65 -3.72
C ALA A 103 -29.94 12.02 -3.54
N TYR A 104 -29.61 12.92 -2.59
CA TYR A 104 -28.22 13.30 -2.38
C TYR A 104 -27.37 12.12 -1.86
N SER A 105 -27.91 11.32 -0.92
CA SER A 105 -27.18 10.15 -0.39
C SER A 105 -26.85 9.16 -1.51
N ARG A 106 -27.83 8.83 -2.36
CA ARG A 106 -27.65 7.93 -3.50
C ARG A 106 -26.62 8.46 -4.51
N LEU A 107 -26.65 9.77 -4.79
CA LEU A 107 -25.69 10.42 -5.69
C LEU A 107 -24.29 10.42 -5.09
N MET A 108 -24.15 10.74 -3.79
CA MET A 108 -22.85 10.74 -3.10
C MET A 108 -22.19 9.36 -3.09
N VAL A 109 -22.96 8.30 -2.82
CA VAL A 109 -22.44 6.92 -2.91
C VAL A 109 -21.95 6.61 -4.33
N ARG A 110 -22.70 7.00 -5.38
CA ARG A 110 -22.26 6.77 -6.76
C ARG A 110 -20.99 7.55 -7.12
N ILE A 111 -20.89 8.81 -6.70
CA ILE A 111 -19.69 9.65 -6.91
C ILE A 111 -18.52 9.04 -6.17
N SER A 112 -18.69 8.65 -4.90
CA SER A 112 -17.67 8.02 -4.08
C SER A 112 -17.12 6.77 -4.74
N GLN A 113 -17.98 5.80 -5.08
CA GLN A 113 -17.54 4.52 -5.67
C GLN A 113 -16.83 4.69 -7.02
N ARG A 114 -17.30 5.61 -7.87
CA ARG A 114 -16.63 5.91 -9.14
C ARG A 114 -15.27 6.59 -8.94
N THR A 115 -15.20 7.51 -7.98
CA THR A 115 -13.94 8.19 -7.64
C THR A 115 -12.92 7.20 -7.10
N VAL A 116 -13.32 6.34 -6.18
CA VAL A 116 -12.46 5.29 -5.60
C VAL A 116 -12.01 4.29 -6.67
N ALA A 117 -12.90 3.88 -7.58
CA ALA A 117 -12.50 3.00 -8.69
C ALA A 117 -11.42 3.64 -9.57
N THR A 118 -11.56 4.94 -9.89
CA THR A 118 -10.55 5.68 -10.67
C THR A 118 -9.24 5.83 -9.88
N LEU A 119 -9.30 6.20 -8.60
CA LEU A 119 -8.12 6.31 -7.74
C LEU A 119 -7.37 4.98 -7.62
N ARG A 120 -8.11 3.86 -7.45
CA ARG A 120 -7.51 2.52 -7.38
C ARG A 120 -6.81 2.14 -8.68
N GLN A 121 -7.42 2.47 -9.82
CA GLN A 121 -6.80 2.24 -11.13
C GLN A 121 -5.54 3.09 -11.32
N ASP A 122 -5.60 4.38 -10.99
CA ASP A 122 -4.47 5.29 -11.12
C ASP A 122 -3.33 4.91 -10.16
N LEU A 123 -3.65 4.50 -8.92
CA LEU A 123 -2.69 3.99 -7.96
C LEU A 123 -2.00 2.71 -8.47
N PHE A 124 -2.76 1.76 -9.02
CA PHE A 124 -2.20 0.53 -9.57
C PHE A 124 -1.31 0.81 -10.78
N ASN A 125 -1.75 1.67 -11.69
CA ASN A 125 -0.95 2.10 -12.84
C ASN A 125 0.37 2.75 -12.39
N ARG A 126 0.31 3.58 -11.34
CA ARG A 126 1.52 4.22 -10.80
C ARG A 126 2.49 3.21 -10.21
N LEU A 127 2.01 2.23 -9.43
CA LEU A 127 2.86 1.17 -8.88
C LEU A 127 3.63 0.42 -9.97
N GLN A 128 3.03 0.19 -11.14
CA GLN A 128 3.72 -0.49 -12.24
C GLN A 128 4.88 0.34 -12.85
N THR A 129 4.94 1.63 -12.57
CA THR A 129 5.99 2.53 -13.08
C THR A 129 7.07 2.87 -12.05
N LEU A 130 6.93 2.40 -10.81
CA LEU A 130 7.90 2.70 -9.75
C LEU A 130 9.15 1.82 -9.85
N PRO A 131 10.34 2.35 -9.47
CA PRO A 131 11.58 1.59 -9.45
C PRO A 131 11.56 0.50 -8.37
N LEU A 132 12.35 -0.55 -8.56
CA LEU A 132 12.44 -1.67 -7.60
C LEU A 132 12.83 -1.19 -6.19
N ARG A 133 13.68 -0.16 -6.10
CA ARG A 133 14.06 0.49 -4.83
C ARG A 133 12.84 0.88 -3.97
N TYR A 134 11.74 1.28 -4.61
CA TYR A 134 10.52 1.64 -3.88
C TYR A 134 9.94 0.43 -3.13
N PHE A 135 9.91 -0.73 -3.78
CA PHE A 135 9.39 -1.97 -3.19
C PHE A 135 10.33 -2.55 -2.14
N ASP A 136 11.65 -2.37 -2.29
CA ASP A 136 12.65 -2.83 -1.31
C ASP A 136 12.60 -2.00 -0.01
N THR A 137 12.16 -0.73 -0.10
CA THR A 137 12.06 0.18 1.06
C THR A 137 10.68 0.21 1.70
N HIS A 138 9.65 -0.36 1.06
CA HIS A 138 8.27 -0.38 1.56
C HIS A 138 7.76 -1.81 1.70
N GLN A 139 7.16 -2.11 2.84
CA GLN A 139 6.58 -3.43 3.08
C GLN A 139 5.34 -3.67 2.20
N SER A 140 5.21 -4.87 1.65
CA SER A 140 4.05 -5.24 0.82
C SER A 140 2.72 -5.06 1.53
N GLY A 141 2.67 -5.33 2.85
CA GLY A 141 1.48 -5.12 3.68
C GLY A 141 1.05 -3.65 3.77
N ASP A 142 2.02 -2.72 3.84
CA ASP A 142 1.74 -1.29 3.82
C ASP A 142 1.16 -0.85 2.47
N LEU A 143 1.72 -1.31 1.37
CA LEU A 143 1.20 -1.03 0.03
C LEU A 143 -0.21 -1.59 -0.15
N MET A 144 -0.44 -2.82 0.33
CA MET A 144 -1.77 -3.45 0.29
C MET A 144 -2.80 -2.67 1.11
N SER A 145 -2.41 -2.13 2.27
CA SER A 145 -3.27 -1.27 3.09
C SER A 145 -3.73 0.01 2.36
N ARG A 146 -2.94 0.53 1.38
CA ARG A 146 -3.38 1.66 0.53
C ARG A 146 -4.56 1.28 -0.36
N PHE A 147 -4.59 0.03 -0.88
CA PHE A 147 -5.67 -0.46 -1.74
C PHE A 147 -6.93 -0.86 -0.98
N THR A 148 -6.80 -1.19 0.30
CA THR A 148 -7.91 -1.63 1.16
C THR A 148 -8.32 -0.51 2.11
N ASN A 149 -7.71 -0.44 3.29
CA ASN A 149 -8.14 0.44 4.38
C ASN A 149 -8.15 1.93 4.00
N ASP A 150 -7.09 2.42 3.33
CA ASP A 150 -7.01 3.84 2.96
C ASP A 150 -8.02 4.20 1.87
N MET A 151 -8.28 3.30 0.89
CA MET A 151 -9.33 3.51 -0.11
C MET A 151 -10.73 3.50 0.50
N ASP A 152 -10.99 2.63 1.50
CA ASP A 152 -12.28 2.58 2.19
C ASP A 152 -12.50 3.87 3.00
N THR A 153 -11.45 4.39 3.68
CA THR A 153 -11.55 5.67 4.38
C THR A 153 -11.83 6.84 3.43
N VAL A 154 -11.23 6.86 2.24
CA VAL A 154 -11.54 7.87 1.20
C VAL A 154 -12.97 7.70 0.69
N SER A 155 -13.46 6.47 0.53
CA SER A 155 -14.84 6.20 0.16
C SER A 155 -15.82 6.78 1.17
N ASP A 156 -15.57 6.57 2.47
CA ASP A 156 -16.42 7.07 3.56
C ASP A 156 -16.36 8.60 3.67
N MET A 157 -15.19 9.19 3.48
CA MET A 157 -15.00 10.64 3.45
C MET A 157 -15.89 11.30 2.38
N ILE A 158 -15.83 10.80 1.15
CA ILE A 158 -16.60 11.33 0.03
C ILE A 158 -18.09 11.00 0.20
N GLY A 159 -18.41 9.73 0.52
CA GLY A 159 -19.77 9.24 0.56
C GLY A 159 -20.63 9.83 1.68
N ASN A 160 -20.05 9.98 2.87
CA ASN A 160 -20.79 10.27 4.10
C ASN A 160 -20.28 11.50 4.85
N SER A 161 -18.97 11.55 5.15
CA SER A 161 -18.42 12.50 6.12
C SER A 161 -18.55 13.95 5.66
N PHE A 162 -18.21 14.24 4.42
CA PHE A 162 -18.30 15.58 3.85
C PHE A 162 -19.74 16.10 3.82
N ALA A 163 -20.70 15.30 3.32
CA ALA A 163 -22.10 15.67 3.26
C ALA A 163 -22.69 15.89 4.67
N SER A 164 -22.30 15.05 5.63
CA SER A 164 -22.75 15.15 7.02
C SER A 164 -22.26 16.43 7.70
N VAL A 165 -20.99 16.81 7.52
CA VAL A 165 -20.46 18.07 8.08
C VAL A 165 -21.21 19.27 7.51
N VAL A 166 -21.42 19.31 6.19
CA VAL A 166 -22.14 20.43 5.54
C VAL A 166 -23.59 20.46 5.98
N SER A 167 -24.28 19.33 6.04
CA SER A 167 -25.69 19.25 6.51
C SER A 167 -25.82 19.70 7.95
N ASN A 168 -24.95 19.24 8.84
CA ASN A 168 -24.96 19.63 10.25
C ASN A 168 -24.70 21.13 10.43
N LEU A 169 -23.79 21.71 9.63
CA LEU A 169 -23.51 23.15 9.68
C LEU A 169 -24.72 23.97 9.22
N ILE A 170 -25.35 23.57 8.08
CA ILE A 170 -26.56 24.24 7.59
C ILE A 170 -27.68 24.14 8.63
N THR A 171 -27.94 22.95 9.16
CA THR A 171 -28.96 22.72 10.19
C THR A 171 -28.71 23.57 11.43
N PHE A 172 -27.45 23.64 11.90
CA PHE A 172 -27.08 24.47 13.04
C PHE A 172 -27.37 25.97 12.78
N VAL A 173 -26.90 26.50 11.64
CA VAL A 173 -27.10 27.90 11.27
C VAL A 173 -28.59 28.24 11.14
N CYS A 174 -29.35 27.39 10.43
CA CYS A 174 -30.78 27.59 10.28
C CYS A 174 -31.55 27.50 11.62
N THR A 175 -31.16 26.55 12.49
CA THR A 175 -31.80 26.41 13.81
C THR A 175 -31.49 27.63 14.70
N VAL A 176 -30.26 28.12 14.72
CA VAL A 176 -29.89 29.34 15.45
C VAL A 176 -30.68 30.56 14.92
N PHE A 177 -30.77 30.68 13.58
CA PHE A 177 -31.56 31.74 12.97
C PHE A 177 -33.02 31.68 13.42
N MET A 178 -33.65 30.49 13.43
CA MET A 178 -35.02 30.32 13.88
C MET A 178 -35.23 30.60 15.37
N LEU A 179 -34.25 30.24 16.22
CA LEU A 179 -34.29 30.60 17.66
C LEU A 179 -34.31 32.12 17.86
N VAL A 180 -33.41 32.85 17.18
CA VAL A 180 -33.37 34.33 17.24
C VAL A 180 -34.62 34.96 16.69
N TYR A 181 -35.16 34.44 15.55
CA TYR A 181 -36.38 34.91 14.92
C TYR A 181 -37.60 34.76 15.83
N LEU A 182 -37.72 33.61 16.54
CA LEU A 182 -38.85 33.37 17.42
C LEU A 182 -38.81 34.19 18.69
N ASN A 183 -37.66 34.24 19.39
CA ASN A 183 -37.49 35.04 20.58
C ASN A 183 -35.99 35.22 20.92
N TRP A 184 -35.47 36.45 20.75
CA TRP A 184 -34.04 36.76 20.99
C TRP A 184 -33.66 36.65 22.46
N ALA A 185 -34.57 36.96 23.40
CA ALA A 185 -34.27 36.92 24.85
C ALA A 185 -34.11 35.49 25.37
N LEU A 186 -34.97 34.55 24.94
CA LEU A 186 -34.84 33.13 25.24
C LEU A 186 -33.57 32.55 24.59
N THR A 187 -33.17 33.09 23.43
CA THR A 187 -31.97 32.64 22.71
C THR A 187 -30.69 32.94 23.49
N LEU A 188 -30.63 34.02 24.29
CA LEU A 188 -29.51 34.27 25.18
C LEU A 188 -29.32 33.15 26.21
N ILE A 189 -30.43 32.64 26.78
CA ILE A 189 -30.39 31.50 27.70
C ILE A 189 -29.79 30.28 26.99
N THR A 190 -30.31 30.00 25.79
CA THR A 190 -29.80 28.87 24.95
C THR A 190 -28.31 29.02 24.64
N PHE A 191 -27.81 30.23 24.35
CA PHE A 191 -26.38 30.47 24.11
C PHE A 191 -25.51 30.24 25.34
N VAL A 192 -26.01 30.56 26.53
CA VAL A 192 -25.29 30.23 27.78
C VAL A 192 -25.12 28.72 27.91
N PHE A 193 -26.18 27.95 27.66
CA PHE A 193 -26.09 26.47 27.69
C PHE A 193 -25.22 25.90 26.58
N LEU A 194 -25.25 26.48 25.38
CA LEU A 194 -24.31 26.11 24.30
C LEU A 194 -22.87 26.36 24.69
N GLY A 195 -22.59 27.52 25.36
CA GLY A 195 -21.25 27.80 25.91
C GLY A 195 -20.82 26.77 26.94
N LEU A 196 -21.72 26.37 27.86
CA LEU A 196 -21.45 25.31 28.83
C LEU A 196 -21.19 23.97 28.16
N MET A 197 -21.98 23.64 27.12
CA MET A 197 -21.74 22.40 26.31
C MET A 197 -20.36 22.42 25.67
N LEU A 198 -19.94 23.50 25.07
CA LEU A 198 -18.58 23.66 24.50
C LEU A 198 -17.47 23.50 25.54
N LEU A 199 -17.68 24.01 26.75
CA LEU A 199 -16.75 23.80 27.86
C LEU A 199 -16.64 22.34 28.28
N VAL A 200 -17.78 21.64 28.34
CA VAL A 200 -17.79 20.18 28.60
C VAL A 200 -17.05 19.43 27.50
N VAL A 201 -17.33 19.70 26.21
CA VAL A 201 -16.62 19.11 25.08
C VAL A 201 -15.11 19.34 25.18
N LYS A 202 -14.67 20.56 25.48
CA LYS A 202 -13.26 20.90 25.62
C LYS A 202 -12.61 20.18 26.82
N SER A 203 -13.27 20.13 27.96
CA SER A 203 -12.72 19.54 29.20
C SER A 203 -12.68 18.01 29.14
N VAL A 204 -13.84 17.37 28.85
CA VAL A 204 -13.97 15.91 28.80
C VAL A 204 -13.27 15.35 27.55
N GLY A 205 -13.44 16.00 26.40
CA GLY A 205 -12.80 15.59 25.15
C GLY A 205 -11.27 15.67 25.20
N GLY A 206 -10.71 16.66 25.89
CA GLY A 206 -9.28 16.75 26.12
C GLY A 206 -8.74 15.57 26.92
N ARG A 207 -9.40 15.19 28.02
CA ARG A 207 -9.02 14.02 28.84
C ARG A 207 -9.24 12.71 28.10
N SER A 208 -10.36 12.58 27.42
CA SER A 208 -10.68 11.41 26.58
C SER A 208 -9.57 11.15 25.55
N ARG A 209 -9.10 12.20 24.86
CA ARG A 209 -8.01 12.10 23.89
C ARG A 209 -6.71 11.53 24.48
N VAL A 210 -6.30 12.02 25.64
CA VAL A 210 -5.09 11.53 26.32
C VAL A 210 -5.25 10.05 26.71
N SER A 211 -6.42 9.69 27.27
CA SER A 211 -6.71 8.31 27.65
C SER A 211 -6.77 7.36 26.44
N PHE A 212 -7.31 7.79 25.30
CA PHE A 212 -7.27 7.01 24.05
C PHE A 212 -5.85 6.82 23.52
N GLN A 213 -4.97 7.82 23.64
CA GLN A 213 -3.56 7.66 23.28
C GLN A 213 -2.86 6.61 24.15
N GLN A 214 -3.13 6.61 25.46
CA GLN A 214 -2.61 5.62 26.40
C GLN A 214 -3.15 4.22 26.09
N GLN A 215 -4.44 4.10 25.79
CA GLN A 215 -5.06 2.84 25.37
C GLN A 215 -4.39 2.30 24.10
N GLN A 216 -4.17 3.13 23.08
CA GLN A 216 -3.52 2.71 21.84
C GLN A 216 -2.06 2.28 22.06
N ALA A 217 -1.33 2.97 22.92
CA ALA A 217 0.03 2.57 23.26
C ALA A 217 0.07 1.20 23.98
N ALA A 218 -0.84 0.98 24.94
CA ALA A 218 -0.97 -0.30 25.64
C ALA A 218 -1.40 -1.43 24.70
N LEU A 219 -2.36 -1.16 23.79
CA LEU A 219 -2.79 -2.12 22.75
C LEU A 219 -1.63 -2.48 21.81
N GLY A 220 -0.86 -1.51 21.36
CA GLY A 220 0.32 -1.74 20.51
C GLY A 220 1.36 -2.63 21.21
N SER A 221 1.63 -2.37 22.50
CA SER A 221 2.53 -3.21 23.30
C SER A 221 2.01 -4.63 23.48
N LEU A 222 0.70 -4.79 23.70
CA LEU A 222 0.07 -6.10 23.84
C LEU A 222 0.10 -6.89 22.53
N ASN A 223 -0.27 -6.25 21.42
CA ASN A 223 -0.29 -6.91 20.10
C ASN A 223 1.12 -7.31 19.65
N GLY A 224 2.13 -6.45 19.82
CA GLY A 224 3.52 -6.82 19.51
C GLY A 224 4.01 -8.01 20.33
N TYR A 225 3.61 -8.09 21.62
CA TYR A 225 3.94 -9.24 22.44
C TYR A 225 3.25 -10.52 21.96
N ILE A 226 1.96 -10.43 21.60
CA ILE A 226 1.20 -11.58 21.06
C ILE A 226 1.85 -12.10 19.78
N GLU A 227 2.19 -11.21 18.84
CA GLU A 227 2.85 -11.57 17.57
C GLU A 227 4.18 -12.28 17.82
N GLU A 228 5.05 -11.71 18.66
CA GLU A 228 6.33 -12.31 19.04
C GLU A 228 6.17 -13.71 19.66
N MET A 229 5.17 -13.88 20.57
CA MET A 229 4.92 -15.17 21.21
C MET A 229 4.33 -16.21 20.25
N ILE A 230 3.49 -15.80 19.29
CA ILE A 230 2.95 -16.70 18.25
C ILE A 230 4.08 -17.17 17.33
N GLU A 231 4.93 -16.27 16.85
CA GLU A 231 6.09 -16.61 16.02
C GLU A 231 7.08 -17.50 16.76
N GLY A 232 7.34 -17.18 18.04
CA GLY A 232 8.22 -17.92 18.92
C GLY A 232 7.62 -19.18 19.56
N GLN A 233 6.39 -19.60 19.22
CA GLN A 233 5.66 -20.66 19.92
C GLN A 233 6.43 -21.98 20.02
N LYS A 234 7.18 -22.36 18.98
CA LYS A 234 8.02 -23.57 19.00
C LYS A 234 9.11 -23.48 20.06
N VAL A 235 9.74 -22.31 20.22
CA VAL A 235 10.78 -22.05 21.22
C VAL A 235 10.20 -22.10 22.62
N ILE A 236 9.05 -21.44 22.84
CA ILE A 236 8.35 -21.44 24.13
C ILE A 236 8.07 -22.90 24.57
N LYS A 237 7.57 -23.74 23.64
CA LYS A 237 7.25 -25.15 23.90
C LYS A 237 8.48 -26.00 24.26
N VAL A 238 9.57 -25.82 23.49
CA VAL A 238 10.81 -26.60 23.71
C VAL A 238 11.48 -26.25 25.04
N PHE A 239 11.42 -24.98 25.45
CA PHE A 239 12.04 -24.51 26.69
C PHE A 239 11.09 -24.45 27.89
N HIS A 240 9.81 -24.86 27.72
CA HIS A 240 8.78 -24.89 28.78
C HIS A 240 8.57 -23.53 29.48
N HIS A 241 8.54 -22.44 28.68
CA HIS A 241 8.36 -21.09 29.20
C HIS A 241 6.91 -20.58 29.13
N GLU A 242 5.91 -21.48 29.00
CA GLU A 242 4.49 -21.11 28.87
C GLU A 242 4.00 -20.27 30.05
N GLN A 243 4.34 -20.66 31.29
CA GLN A 243 3.88 -19.93 32.47
C GLN A 243 4.42 -18.50 32.52
N LYS A 244 5.70 -18.31 32.23
CA LYS A 244 6.30 -16.98 32.17
C LYS A 244 5.66 -16.10 31.07
N THR A 245 5.35 -16.72 29.92
CA THR A 245 4.66 -16.05 28.82
C THR A 245 3.24 -15.63 29.21
N LEU A 246 2.51 -16.49 29.95
CA LEU A 246 1.18 -16.16 30.44
C LEU A 246 1.18 -15.06 31.51
N ASP A 247 2.17 -15.04 32.40
CA ASP A 247 2.31 -14.00 33.43
C ASP A 247 2.57 -12.63 32.81
N GLU A 248 3.48 -12.55 31.84
CA GLU A 248 3.80 -11.31 31.11
C GLU A 248 2.60 -10.85 30.27
N PHE A 249 1.92 -11.76 29.57
CA PHE A 249 0.68 -11.45 28.85
C PHE A 249 -0.39 -10.89 29.80
N SER A 250 -0.59 -11.51 30.96
CA SER A 250 -1.56 -11.05 31.95
C SER A 250 -1.27 -9.65 32.47
N ALA A 251 0.01 -9.32 32.69
CA ALA A 251 0.44 -7.99 33.09
C ALA A 251 0.13 -6.93 32.02
N ARG A 252 0.48 -7.19 30.74
CA ARG A 252 0.22 -6.29 29.62
C ARG A 252 -1.27 -6.16 29.32
N ASN A 253 -2.02 -7.27 29.40
CA ASN A 253 -3.48 -7.28 29.22
C ASN A 253 -4.19 -6.47 30.32
N SER A 254 -3.71 -6.56 31.57
CA SER A 254 -4.22 -5.75 32.66
C SER A 254 -3.95 -4.26 32.46
N ALA A 255 -2.75 -3.88 32.01
CA ALA A 255 -2.41 -2.52 31.66
C ALA A 255 -3.30 -1.97 30.53
N TYR A 256 -3.55 -2.77 29.49
CA TYR A 256 -4.49 -2.42 28.42
C TYR A 256 -5.91 -2.25 28.94
N ARG A 257 -6.42 -3.21 29.77
CA ARG A 257 -7.74 -3.12 30.39
C ARG A 257 -7.92 -1.80 31.15
N ASP A 258 -6.94 -1.43 31.96
CA ASP A 258 -7.05 -0.24 32.82
C ASP A 258 -7.02 1.05 31.98
N ALA A 259 -6.15 1.10 30.96
CA ALA A 259 -6.12 2.20 29.99
C ALA A 259 -7.41 2.30 29.18
N ALA A 260 -7.95 1.16 28.74
CA ALA A 260 -9.20 1.09 27.99
C ALA A 260 -10.41 1.50 28.86
N ALA A 261 -10.46 1.07 30.11
CA ALA A 261 -11.52 1.46 31.05
C ALA A 261 -11.54 2.98 31.26
N MET A 262 -10.36 3.61 31.44
CA MET A 262 -10.26 5.08 31.56
C MET A 262 -10.71 5.79 30.28
N ALA A 263 -10.24 5.34 29.12
CA ALA A 263 -10.63 5.93 27.84
C ALA A 263 -12.14 5.84 27.60
N GLN A 264 -12.73 4.69 27.86
CA GLN A 264 -14.17 4.44 27.72
C GLN A 264 -14.99 5.23 28.76
N THR A 265 -14.49 5.41 29.97
CA THR A 265 -15.16 6.22 31.00
C THR A 265 -15.31 7.67 30.56
N TYR A 266 -14.24 8.30 30.06
CA TYR A 266 -14.31 9.67 29.56
C TYR A 266 -15.14 9.79 28.27
N ALA A 267 -15.01 8.86 27.33
CA ALA A 267 -15.81 8.84 26.12
C ALA A 267 -17.29 8.61 26.43
N GLY A 268 -17.59 7.65 27.30
CA GLY A 268 -18.95 7.31 27.70
C GLY A 268 -19.65 8.41 28.53
N ALA A 269 -18.89 9.22 29.27
CA ALA A 269 -19.46 10.34 30.04
C ALA A 269 -19.89 11.51 29.16
N MET A 270 -19.38 11.64 27.92
CA MET A 270 -19.62 12.80 27.05
C MET A 270 -21.09 12.92 26.64
N MET A 271 -21.68 11.84 26.13
CA MET A 271 -23.07 11.86 25.66
C MET A 271 -24.10 12.11 26.77
N PRO A 272 -24.03 11.45 27.95
CA PRO A 272 -24.90 11.79 29.09
C PRO A 272 -24.74 13.22 29.58
N ALA A 273 -23.51 13.76 29.66
CA ALA A 273 -23.28 15.13 30.09
C ALA A 273 -23.93 16.13 29.13
N MET A 274 -23.74 15.96 27.83
CA MET A 274 -24.37 16.78 26.78
C MET A 274 -25.90 16.66 26.81
N GLY A 275 -26.41 15.41 26.94
CA GLY A 275 -27.85 15.14 26.99
C GLY A 275 -28.52 15.77 28.22
N ASN A 276 -27.88 15.70 29.40
CA ASN A 276 -28.43 16.31 30.61
C ASN A 276 -28.40 17.86 30.54
N LEU A 277 -27.31 18.43 30.00
CA LEU A 277 -27.27 19.90 29.77
C LEU A 277 -28.38 20.35 28.81
N SER A 278 -28.62 19.58 27.73
CA SER A 278 -29.72 19.84 26.81
C SER A 278 -31.11 19.76 27.48
N ARG A 279 -31.31 18.76 28.36
CA ARG A 279 -32.56 18.63 29.16
C ARG A 279 -32.76 19.78 30.11
N ILE A 280 -31.71 20.23 30.81
CA ILE A 280 -31.75 21.39 31.72
C ILE A 280 -32.07 22.64 30.92
N ASN A 281 -31.40 22.89 29.78
CA ASN A 281 -31.71 23.98 28.87
C ASN A 281 -33.17 23.98 28.46
N TYR A 282 -33.67 22.82 28.05
CA TYR A 282 -35.10 22.63 27.68
C TYR A 282 -36.02 22.99 28.86
N ALA A 283 -35.76 22.48 30.07
CA ALA A 283 -36.59 22.77 31.25
C ALA A 283 -36.58 24.25 31.62
N VAL A 284 -35.42 24.90 31.67
CA VAL A 284 -35.28 26.34 31.97
C VAL A 284 -36.00 27.16 30.91
N THR A 285 -35.83 26.83 29.63
CA THR A 285 -36.49 27.52 28.52
C THR A 285 -38.01 27.30 28.57
N CYS A 286 -38.50 26.13 28.98
CA CYS A 286 -39.93 25.85 29.17
C CYS A 286 -40.53 26.69 30.30
N CYS A 287 -39.82 26.78 31.43
CA CYS A 287 -40.31 27.60 32.56
C CYS A 287 -40.33 29.10 32.23
N VAL A 288 -39.22 29.64 31.69
CA VAL A 288 -39.16 31.07 31.35
C VAL A 288 -40.07 31.41 30.18
N GLY A 289 -40.10 30.60 29.15
CA GLY A 289 -40.97 30.76 28.00
C GLY A 289 -42.46 30.62 28.35
N GLY A 290 -42.78 29.72 29.31
CA GLY A 290 -44.14 29.57 29.87
C GLY A 290 -44.59 30.82 30.62
N LEU A 291 -43.73 31.43 31.46
CA LEU A 291 -44.01 32.69 32.13
C LEU A 291 -44.23 33.82 31.13
N LEU A 292 -43.44 33.93 30.07
CA LEU A 292 -43.63 34.89 28.98
C LEU A 292 -44.91 34.64 28.18
N SER A 293 -45.35 33.40 28.07
CA SER A 293 -46.62 33.05 27.41
C SER A 293 -47.83 33.43 28.25
N ILE A 294 -47.75 33.21 29.58
CA ILE A 294 -48.82 33.64 30.51
C ILE A 294 -48.95 35.19 30.54
N SER A 295 -47.85 35.89 30.43
CA SER A 295 -47.82 37.35 30.36
C SER A 295 -48.28 37.93 29.00
N GLY A 296 -48.64 37.10 28.05
CA GLY A 296 -49.15 37.49 26.71
C GLY A 296 -48.04 37.97 25.74
N VAL A 297 -46.77 37.94 26.14
CA VAL A 297 -45.65 38.37 25.28
C VAL A 297 -45.27 37.32 24.24
N PHE A 298 -45.60 36.03 24.49
CA PHE A 298 -45.19 34.91 23.68
C PHE A 298 -46.31 33.89 23.48
N ASP A 299 -46.71 33.58 22.23
CA ASP A 299 -47.78 32.63 21.96
C ASP A 299 -47.37 31.17 22.22
N ILE A 300 -48.33 30.32 22.60
CA ILE A 300 -48.11 28.90 22.93
C ILE A 300 -47.52 28.12 21.75
N GLY A 301 -47.93 28.43 20.53
CA GLY A 301 -47.38 27.81 19.32
C GLY A 301 -45.92 28.16 19.11
N SER A 302 -45.53 29.41 19.35
CA SER A 302 -44.13 29.85 19.32
C SER A 302 -43.30 29.18 20.40
N LEU A 303 -43.83 29.00 21.60
CA LEU A 303 -43.13 28.27 22.67
C LEU A 303 -42.91 26.82 22.27
N GLY A 304 -43.92 26.13 21.72
CA GLY A 304 -43.78 24.76 21.28
C GLY A 304 -42.72 24.58 20.17
N ALA A 305 -42.72 25.45 19.15
CA ALA A 305 -41.68 25.44 18.11
C ALA A 305 -40.30 25.78 18.67
N TYR A 306 -40.20 26.75 19.56
CA TYR A 306 -38.94 27.16 20.21
C TYR A 306 -38.32 25.98 20.97
N LEU A 307 -39.10 25.25 21.77
CA LEU A 307 -38.62 24.08 22.52
C LEU A 307 -38.11 22.96 21.64
N LEU A 308 -38.70 22.76 20.45
CA LEU A 308 -38.15 21.82 19.45
C LEU A 308 -36.76 22.28 18.96
N TYR A 309 -36.62 23.58 18.65
CA TYR A 309 -35.34 24.11 18.19
C TYR A 309 -34.25 24.07 19.27
N VAL A 310 -34.59 24.32 20.54
CA VAL A 310 -33.65 24.14 21.66
C VAL A 310 -33.11 22.72 21.74
N LYS A 311 -33.97 21.73 21.49
CA LYS A 311 -33.56 20.33 21.45
C LYS A 311 -32.73 20.03 20.20
N GLN A 312 -33.08 20.60 19.06
CA GLN A 312 -32.43 20.36 17.78
C GLN A 312 -31.05 21.01 17.68
N VAL A 313 -30.82 22.20 18.30
CA VAL A 313 -29.53 22.92 18.22
C VAL A 313 -28.39 22.21 18.94
N SER A 314 -28.70 21.38 19.94
CA SER A 314 -27.70 20.67 20.74
C SER A 314 -27.04 19.50 20.00
N GLN A 315 -27.71 18.86 19.06
CA GLN A 315 -27.22 17.67 18.33
C GLN A 315 -26.02 17.98 17.41
N PRO A 316 -26.08 19.02 16.53
CA PRO A 316 -24.99 19.33 15.60
C PRO A 316 -23.68 19.64 16.30
N VAL A 317 -23.70 20.23 17.51
CA VAL A 317 -22.49 20.58 18.26
C VAL A 317 -21.64 19.34 18.58
N GLY A 318 -22.27 18.28 19.07
CA GLY A 318 -21.59 17.01 19.34
C GLY A 318 -21.12 16.30 18.06
N GLN A 319 -21.98 16.27 17.05
CA GLN A 319 -21.71 15.60 15.78
C GLN A 319 -20.59 16.27 14.99
N ILE A 320 -20.55 17.59 14.88
CA ILE A 320 -19.49 18.32 14.18
C ILE A 320 -18.12 18.02 14.83
N SER A 321 -18.05 18.05 16.17
CA SER A 321 -16.79 17.77 16.87
C SER A 321 -16.24 16.36 16.57
N GLN A 322 -17.12 15.36 16.54
CA GLN A 322 -16.74 13.99 16.20
C GLN A 322 -16.35 13.86 14.72
N GLN A 323 -17.15 14.46 13.84
CA GLN A 323 -16.97 14.38 12.39
C GLN A 323 -15.66 15.04 11.92
N VAL A 324 -15.23 16.13 12.56
CA VAL A 324 -13.94 16.79 12.24
C VAL A 324 -12.77 15.84 12.50
N ASN A 325 -12.79 15.08 13.61
CA ASN A 325 -11.72 14.11 13.89
C ASN A 325 -11.71 12.97 12.88
N THR A 326 -12.90 12.45 12.53
CA THR A 326 -13.04 11.42 11.50
C THR A 326 -12.52 11.92 10.15
N LEU A 327 -12.92 13.12 9.73
CA LEU A 327 -12.48 13.72 8.47
C LEU A 327 -10.96 13.91 8.41
N LEU A 328 -10.33 14.31 9.52
CA LEU A 328 -8.86 14.43 9.57
C LEU A 328 -8.16 13.08 9.41
N ALA A 329 -8.72 12.01 9.98
CA ALA A 329 -8.18 10.66 9.81
C ALA A 329 -8.35 10.16 8.37
N GLU A 330 -9.51 10.44 7.76
CA GLU A 330 -9.82 10.10 6.37
C GLU A 330 -8.90 10.83 5.38
N VAL A 331 -8.63 12.13 5.63
CA VAL A 331 -7.66 12.90 4.83
C VAL A 331 -6.24 12.35 4.97
N ALA A 332 -5.84 11.88 6.16
CA ALA A 332 -4.54 11.23 6.32
C ALA A 332 -4.43 9.92 5.51
N GLY A 333 -5.52 9.15 5.40
CA GLY A 333 -5.59 8.00 4.48
C GLY A 333 -5.38 8.40 3.02
N ALA A 334 -6.08 9.46 2.57
CA ALA A 334 -5.91 10.01 1.22
C ALA A 334 -4.46 10.50 0.97
N GLU A 335 -3.83 11.14 1.96
CA GLU A 335 -2.44 11.62 1.87
C GLU A 335 -1.47 10.44 1.63
N ARG A 336 -1.65 9.31 2.31
CA ARG A 336 -0.83 8.12 2.09
C ARG A 336 -1.00 7.53 0.68
N ILE A 337 -2.23 7.53 0.13
CA ILE A 337 -2.48 7.12 -1.26
C ILE A 337 -1.74 8.06 -2.22
N PHE A 338 -1.89 9.37 -2.04
CA PHE A 338 -1.24 10.35 -2.91
C PHE A 338 0.28 10.34 -2.77
N ALA A 339 0.84 9.99 -1.61
CA ALA A 339 2.28 9.82 -1.45
C ALA A 339 2.85 8.75 -2.40
N VAL A 340 2.13 7.63 -2.60
CA VAL A 340 2.51 6.62 -3.60
C VAL A 340 2.33 7.14 -5.02
N MET A 341 1.25 7.88 -5.29
CA MET A 341 0.97 8.42 -6.62
C MET A 341 1.95 9.53 -7.03
N ASP A 342 2.50 10.26 -6.09
CA ASP A 342 3.50 11.32 -6.31
C ASP A 342 4.94 10.79 -6.36
N ALA A 343 5.19 9.55 -5.93
CA ALA A 343 6.53 8.96 -5.98
C ALA A 343 7.06 8.96 -7.42
N ASP A 344 8.34 9.26 -7.60
CA ASP A 344 8.96 9.36 -8.91
C ASP A 344 8.94 8.00 -9.64
N PRO A 345 8.56 7.97 -10.93
CA PRO A 345 8.61 6.75 -11.73
C PRO A 345 10.06 6.33 -11.99
N GLU A 346 10.24 5.09 -12.39
CA GLU A 346 11.53 4.64 -12.88
C GLU A 346 11.96 5.47 -14.10
N THR A 347 13.11 6.13 -14.01
CA THR A 347 13.67 6.93 -15.13
C THR A 347 14.25 5.99 -16.19
N ASP A 348 13.98 6.29 -17.46
CA ASP A 348 14.51 5.54 -18.60
C ASP A 348 14.84 6.52 -19.74
N ASP A 349 16.08 7.01 -19.74
CA ASP A 349 16.59 7.94 -20.74
C ASP A 349 17.28 7.22 -21.91
N GLY A 350 17.26 5.89 -21.92
CA GLY A 350 17.86 5.07 -22.98
C GLY A 350 17.20 5.26 -24.33
N THR A 351 18.01 5.28 -25.38
CA THR A 351 17.56 5.46 -26.76
C THR A 351 17.71 4.20 -27.61
N ALA A 352 18.68 3.35 -27.29
CA ALA A 352 18.90 2.10 -28.01
C ALA A 352 17.78 1.08 -27.70
N THR A 353 17.24 0.45 -28.74
CA THR A 353 16.13 -0.51 -28.66
C THR A 353 16.52 -1.86 -29.21
N LEU A 354 15.92 -2.93 -28.68
CA LEU A 354 16.10 -4.30 -29.15
C LEU A 354 15.18 -4.57 -30.33
N VAL A 355 15.76 -4.91 -31.50
CA VAL A 355 15.01 -5.21 -32.73
C VAL A 355 15.39 -6.59 -33.27
N ARG A 356 14.47 -7.23 -34.00
CA ARG A 356 14.74 -8.46 -34.75
C ARG A 356 15.48 -8.15 -36.03
N VAL A 357 16.44 -9.01 -36.41
CA VAL A 357 17.23 -8.82 -37.63
C VAL A 357 17.32 -10.10 -38.45
N LEU A 358 17.42 -9.91 -39.77
CA LEU A 358 17.95 -10.93 -40.68
C LEU A 358 19.46 -10.72 -40.74
N LYS A 359 20.21 -11.81 -40.58
CA LYS A 359 21.67 -11.82 -40.69
C LYS A 359 22.06 -12.49 -42.01
N ASP A 360 22.71 -11.72 -42.88
CA ASP A 360 23.27 -12.19 -44.14
C ASP A 360 24.77 -11.88 -44.16
N GLY A 361 25.58 -12.87 -43.77
CA GLY A 361 26.98 -12.66 -43.47
C GLY A 361 27.16 -11.67 -42.30
N ASP A 362 27.85 -10.57 -42.56
CA ASP A 362 28.06 -9.47 -41.58
C ASP A 362 27.00 -8.38 -41.65
N THR A 363 26.06 -8.48 -42.59
CA THR A 363 25.03 -7.44 -42.74
C THR A 363 23.79 -7.79 -41.91
N LEU A 364 23.36 -6.82 -41.10
CA LEU A 364 22.15 -6.91 -40.29
C LEU A 364 21.06 -6.05 -40.92
N THR A 365 19.88 -6.63 -41.14
CA THR A 365 18.72 -5.90 -41.65
C THR A 365 17.53 -6.09 -40.70
N GLU A 366 16.94 -5.00 -40.23
CA GLU A 366 15.77 -5.02 -39.34
C GLU A 366 14.57 -5.72 -40.00
N THR A 367 13.86 -6.55 -39.27
CA THR A 367 12.72 -7.30 -39.77
C THR A 367 11.69 -7.57 -38.67
N ASP A 368 10.40 -7.66 -39.05
CA ASP A 368 9.33 -8.10 -38.13
C ASP A 368 9.20 -9.62 -38.03
N ARG A 369 9.94 -10.39 -38.87
CA ARG A 369 9.88 -11.84 -38.86
C ARG A 369 10.57 -12.43 -37.63
N ARG A 370 10.10 -13.60 -37.19
CA ARG A 370 10.76 -14.35 -36.10
C ARG A 370 11.99 -15.07 -36.70
N THR A 371 13.16 -14.47 -36.54
CA THR A 371 14.43 -14.97 -37.10
C THR A 371 15.31 -15.65 -36.04
N GLY A 372 15.03 -15.44 -34.76
CA GLY A 372 15.93 -15.85 -33.66
C GLY A 372 17.15 -14.93 -33.49
N HIS A 373 17.38 -14.00 -34.39
CA HIS A 373 18.48 -13.04 -34.31
C HIS A 373 18.01 -11.67 -33.89
N TRP A 374 18.77 -11.03 -33.00
CA TRP A 374 18.46 -9.73 -32.42
C TRP A 374 19.64 -8.77 -32.55
N ALA A 375 19.36 -7.48 -32.60
CA ALA A 375 20.36 -6.44 -32.59
C ALA A 375 19.88 -5.22 -31.79
N TRP A 376 20.83 -4.48 -31.30
CA TRP A 376 20.63 -3.16 -30.73
C TRP A 376 20.54 -2.12 -31.84
N LYS A 377 19.42 -1.43 -31.96
CA LYS A 377 19.23 -0.30 -32.86
C LYS A 377 19.51 0.99 -32.07
N LYS A 378 20.61 1.66 -32.41
CA LYS A 378 20.98 2.94 -31.81
C LYS A 378 20.18 4.10 -32.41
N SER A 379 20.26 5.27 -31.77
CA SER A 379 19.58 6.50 -32.22
C SER A 379 19.99 6.97 -33.61
N ASP A 380 21.20 6.65 -34.04
CA ASP A 380 21.73 6.92 -35.38
C ASP A 380 21.26 5.93 -36.46
N GLY A 381 20.45 4.93 -36.06
CA GLY A 381 19.95 3.87 -36.94
C GLY A 381 20.95 2.72 -37.14
N SER A 382 22.15 2.78 -36.58
CA SER A 382 23.13 1.67 -36.65
C SER A 382 22.64 0.47 -35.85
N LEU A 383 22.93 -0.75 -36.40
CA LEU A 383 22.60 -2.02 -35.78
C LEU A 383 23.85 -2.67 -35.23
N THR A 384 23.84 -3.03 -33.95
CA THR A 384 24.90 -3.82 -33.28
C THR A 384 24.31 -5.18 -32.91
N GLU A 385 24.92 -6.27 -33.37
CA GLU A 385 24.45 -7.62 -33.09
C GLU A 385 24.39 -7.88 -31.58
N LEU A 386 23.29 -8.48 -31.11
CA LEU A 386 23.16 -8.92 -29.73
C LEU A 386 23.95 -10.21 -29.54
N ARG A 387 25.08 -10.14 -28.83
CA ARG A 387 26.00 -11.28 -28.60
C ARG A 387 26.08 -11.67 -27.12
N GLY A 388 25.83 -10.73 -26.23
CA GLY A 388 25.91 -10.97 -24.78
C GLY A 388 27.29 -10.68 -24.18
N ASP A 389 28.06 -9.74 -24.74
CA ASP A 389 29.29 -9.20 -24.12
C ASP A 389 28.91 -8.20 -23.03
N VAL A 390 29.19 -8.50 -21.76
CA VAL A 390 28.89 -7.63 -20.64
C VAL A 390 30.18 -7.25 -19.91
N ARG A 391 30.40 -5.94 -19.72
CA ARG A 391 31.61 -5.42 -19.05
C ARG A 391 31.27 -4.40 -18.00
N PHE A 392 32.00 -4.47 -16.87
CA PHE A 392 32.01 -3.48 -15.81
C PHE A 392 33.40 -2.86 -15.77
N GLU A 393 33.47 -1.53 -15.70
CA GLU A 393 34.69 -0.78 -15.65
C GLU A 393 34.65 0.21 -14.49
N HIS A 394 35.45 -0.07 -13.45
CA HIS A 394 35.60 0.76 -12.26
C HIS A 394 34.27 1.15 -11.59
N VAL A 395 33.38 0.17 -11.37
CA VAL A 395 32.02 0.39 -10.87
C VAL A 395 32.01 0.49 -9.36
N ASP A 396 31.52 1.63 -8.84
CA ASP A 396 31.12 1.79 -7.44
C ASP A 396 29.60 1.87 -7.32
N PHE A 397 29.05 1.20 -6.30
CA PHE A 397 27.63 1.21 -6.07
C PHE A 397 27.26 1.00 -4.60
N GLY A 398 26.21 1.70 -4.15
CA GLY A 398 25.53 1.48 -2.87
C GLY A 398 24.02 1.72 -2.98
N TYR A 399 23.23 0.90 -2.27
CA TYR A 399 21.79 1.09 -2.16
C TYR A 399 21.42 2.37 -1.41
N ASP A 400 22.29 2.76 -0.47
CA ASP A 400 22.24 4.03 0.25
C ASP A 400 23.44 4.88 -0.19
N PRO A 401 23.27 6.18 -0.50
CA PRO A 401 24.36 7.07 -0.87
C PRO A 401 25.51 7.12 0.14
N GLU A 402 25.22 6.89 1.43
CA GLU A 402 26.23 6.89 2.50
C GLU A 402 26.93 5.55 2.69
N LYS A 403 26.45 4.45 2.06
CA LYS A 403 26.98 3.10 2.24
C LYS A 403 27.28 2.43 0.91
N THR A 404 28.51 2.51 0.46
CA THR A 404 28.99 1.79 -0.73
C THR A 404 29.03 0.29 -0.45
N VAL A 405 28.54 -0.52 -1.38
CA VAL A 405 28.47 -1.98 -1.33
C VAL A 405 29.46 -2.61 -2.31
N LEU A 406 29.66 -2.01 -3.49
CA LEU A 406 30.65 -2.43 -4.47
C LEU A 406 31.70 -1.33 -4.60
N HIS A 407 32.97 -1.73 -4.61
CA HIS A 407 34.11 -0.83 -4.64
C HIS A 407 35.05 -1.19 -5.81
N ASP A 408 35.12 -0.30 -6.82
CA ASP A 408 36.02 -0.41 -7.96
C ASP A 408 35.92 -1.76 -8.68
N VAL A 409 34.70 -2.22 -8.93
CA VAL A 409 34.45 -3.53 -9.54
C VAL A 409 34.66 -3.46 -11.03
N SER A 410 35.64 -4.24 -11.53
CA SER A 410 35.92 -4.43 -12.95
C SER A 410 35.82 -5.91 -13.32
N LEU A 411 34.95 -6.23 -14.26
CA LEU A 411 34.73 -7.59 -14.76
C LEU A 411 34.32 -7.58 -16.22
N PHE A 412 34.48 -8.69 -16.90
CA PHE A 412 33.96 -8.89 -18.25
C PHE A 412 33.43 -10.32 -18.43
N ALA A 413 32.44 -10.47 -19.27
CA ALA A 413 31.90 -11.74 -19.73
C ALA A 413 31.83 -11.71 -21.26
N GLU A 414 32.59 -12.58 -21.90
CA GLU A 414 32.55 -12.74 -23.35
C GLU A 414 31.30 -13.54 -23.79
N PRO A 415 30.83 -13.38 -25.03
CA PRO A 415 29.71 -14.13 -25.56
C PRO A 415 29.86 -15.64 -25.36
N GLY A 416 28.84 -16.27 -24.75
CA GLY A 416 28.84 -17.70 -24.45
C GLY A 416 29.67 -18.12 -23.22
N GLN A 417 30.26 -17.19 -22.47
CA GLN A 417 31.05 -17.49 -21.29
C GLN A 417 30.18 -17.66 -20.04
N LYS A 418 30.48 -18.68 -19.25
CA LYS A 418 29.88 -18.90 -17.92
C LYS A 418 30.77 -18.32 -16.84
N ILE A 419 30.24 -17.34 -16.10
CA ILE A 419 30.90 -16.68 -14.97
C ILE A 419 30.22 -17.07 -13.67
N ALA A 420 31.00 -17.55 -12.71
CA ALA A 420 30.52 -17.89 -11.37
C ALA A 420 30.98 -16.83 -10.34
N PHE A 421 30.03 -16.28 -9.58
CA PHE A 421 30.31 -15.43 -8.42
C PHE A 421 30.34 -16.27 -7.16
N VAL A 422 31.45 -16.18 -6.41
CA VAL A 422 31.69 -16.89 -5.15
C VAL A 422 32.09 -15.90 -4.08
N GLY A 423 31.71 -16.14 -2.84
CA GLY A 423 32.05 -15.27 -1.70
C GLY A 423 31.00 -15.37 -0.60
N SER A 424 31.31 -14.85 0.58
CA SER A 424 30.40 -14.85 1.74
C SER A 424 29.09 -14.09 1.48
N THR A 425 28.09 -14.35 2.33
CA THR A 425 26.84 -13.58 2.32
C THR A 425 27.13 -12.10 2.54
N GLY A 426 26.54 -11.23 1.71
CA GLY A 426 26.82 -9.78 1.75
C GLY A 426 28.05 -9.32 0.99
N ALA A 427 28.81 -10.22 0.32
CA ALA A 427 30.00 -9.84 -0.48
C ALA A 427 29.69 -9.00 -1.74
N GLY A 428 28.41 -8.83 -2.12
CA GLY A 428 28.00 -8.04 -3.28
C GLY A 428 27.57 -8.86 -4.51
N LYS A 429 27.47 -10.19 -4.42
CA LYS A 429 27.10 -11.08 -5.55
C LYS A 429 25.76 -10.68 -6.19
N THR A 430 24.70 -10.63 -5.41
CA THR A 430 23.36 -10.24 -5.86
C THR A 430 23.30 -8.78 -6.33
N THR A 431 24.15 -7.92 -5.78
CA THR A 431 24.24 -6.52 -6.20
C THR A 431 24.73 -6.42 -7.65
N ILE A 432 25.75 -7.21 -8.05
CA ILE A 432 26.24 -7.24 -9.43
C ILE A 432 25.12 -7.67 -10.39
N THR A 433 24.37 -8.71 -10.05
CA THR A 433 23.26 -9.20 -10.90
C THR A 433 22.13 -8.17 -10.99
N ASN A 434 21.82 -7.43 -9.92
CA ASN A 434 20.86 -6.34 -9.95
C ASN A 434 21.29 -5.20 -10.88
N LEU A 435 22.60 -4.91 -10.94
CA LEU A 435 23.15 -3.89 -11.83
C LEU A 435 23.15 -4.34 -13.31
N ILE A 436 23.38 -5.62 -13.61
CA ILE A 436 23.26 -6.16 -14.98
C ILE A 436 21.83 -5.98 -15.50
N ASN A 437 20.81 -6.20 -14.63
CA ASN A 437 19.39 -5.97 -14.97
C ASN A 437 18.99 -4.48 -14.97
N ARG A 438 19.91 -3.59 -14.58
CA ARG A 438 19.66 -2.17 -14.39
C ARG A 438 18.40 -1.92 -13.54
N PHE A 439 18.25 -2.69 -12.43
CA PHE A 439 17.26 -2.40 -11.40
C PHE A 439 17.65 -1.18 -10.58
N TYR A 440 18.95 -0.88 -10.57
CA TYR A 440 19.57 0.29 -9.96
C TYR A 440 20.58 0.89 -10.92
N ASP A 441 20.72 2.20 -10.92
CA ASP A 441 21.76 2.90 -11.66
C ASP A 441 23.03 3.06 -10.78
N ILE A 442 24.22 2.94 -11.39
CA ILE A 442 25.52 3.00 -10.71
C ILE A 442 25.87 4.43 -10.29
N GLN A 443 26.72 4.55 -9.26
CA GLN A 443 27.21 5.84 -8.75
C GLN A 443 28.44 6.32 -9.53
N SER A 444 29.37 5.42 -9.88
CA SER A 444 30.53 5.71 -10.71
C SER A 444 30.89 4.52 -11.58
N GLY A 445 31.74 4.73 -12.57
CA GLY A 445 32.13 3.71 -13.53
C GLY A 445 31.20 3.60 -14.74
N VAL A 446 31.37 2.50 -15.50
CA VAL A 446 30.57 2.20 -16.70
C VAL A 446 30.22 0.72 -16.72
N ILE A 447 28.99 0.41 -17.13
CA ILE A 447 28.58 -0.97 -17.47
C ILE A 447 28.20 -0.96 -18.93
N THR A 448 28.83 -1.82 -19.74
CA THR A 448 28.50 -1.93 -21.17
C THR A 448 27.90 -3.29 -21.50
N TYR A 449 26.99 -3.29 -22.45
CA TYR A 449 26.40 -4.51 -23.05
C TYR A 449 26.58 -4.42 -24.57
N ASP A 450 27.33 -5.36 -25.13
CA ASP A 450 27.77 -5.36 -26.53
C ASP A 450 28.43 -4.03 -26.96
N GLY A 451 29.22 -3.43 -26.03
CA GLY A 451 29.92 -2.17 -26.25
C GLY A 451 29.02 -0.91 -26.15
N ILE A 452 27.76 -1.04 -25.74
CA ILE A 452 26.83 0.07 -25.51
C ILE A 452 26.69 0.26 -24.00
N ASP A 453 26.81 1.50 -23.49
CA ASP A 453 26.52 1.79 -22.10
C ASP A 453 25.07 1.39 -21.78
N VAL A 454 24.87 0.62 -20.71
CA VAL A 454 23.51 0.19 -20.33
C VAL A 454 22.58 1.35 -20.03
N ARG A 455 23.10 2.55 -19.74
CA ARG A 455 22.31 3.78 -19.54
C ARG A 455 21.71 4.29 -20.85
N ASP A 456 22.37 4.01 -21.98
CA ASP A 456 21.90 4.40 -23.32
C ASP A 456 20.90 3.39 -23.89
N ILE A 457 20.74 2.19 -23.28
CA ILE A 457 19.79 1.18 -23.69
C ILE A 457 18.47 1.38 -22.91
N ARG A 458 17.34 1.32 -23.61
CA ARG A 458 16.03 1.32 -22.97
C ARG A 458 15.89 0.13 -22.02
N LYS A 459 15.41 0.37 -20.81
CA LYS A 459 15.29 -0.65 -19.75
C LYS A 459 14.40 -1.83 -20.15
N ASP A 460 13.30 -1.56 -20.88
CA ASP A 460 12.43 -2.61 -21.40
C ASP A 460 13.14 -3.50 -22.42
N SER A 461 13.97 -2.94 -23.28
CA SER A 461 14.75 -3.65 -24.29
C SER A 461 15.91 -4.41 -23.65
N LEU A 462 16.62 -3.81 -22.67
CA LEU A 462 17.66 -4.47 -21.89
C LEU A 462 17.12 -5.70 -21.17
N ARG A 463 16.07 -5.55 -20.39
CA ARG A 463 15.46 -6.63 -19.60
C ARG A 463 14.87 -7.75 -20.47
N ARG A 464 14.40 -7.42 -21.68
CA ARG A 464 13.94 -8.43 -22.64
C ARG A 464 15.08 -9.30 -23.18
N SER A 465 16.31 -8.79 -23.24
CA SER A 465 17.49 -9.55 -23.68
C SER A 465 18.08 -10.44 -22.58
N LEU A 466 17.62 -10.28 -21.33
CA LEU A 466 18.10 -10.99 -20.15
C LEU A 466 17.09 -12.03 -19.67
N GLY A 467 17.55 -13.21 -19.31
CA GLY A 467 16.76 -14.20 -18.59
C GLY A 467 17.23 -14.29 -17.14
N ILE A 468 16.30 -14.38 -16.22
CA ILE A 468 16.61 -14.50 -14.81
C ILE A 468 15.92 -15.71 -14.17
N VAL A 469 16.67 -16.48 -13.40
CA VAL A 469 16.14 -17.53 -12.51
C VAL A 469 16.55 -17.16 -11.10
N LEU A 470 15.58 -16.76 -10.28
CA LEU A 470 15.79 -16.32 -8.89
C LEU A 470 15.75 -17.53 -7.93
N GLN A 471 16.38 -17.38 -6.79
CA GLN A 471 16.35 -18.34 -5.68
C GLN A 471 14.91 -18.58 -5.21
N ASP A 472 14.18 -17.49 -4.92
CA ASP A 472 12.77 -17.54 -4.54
C ASP A 472 11.90 -17.43 -5.79
N THR A 473 11.32 -18.56 -6.18
CA THR A 473 10.47 -18.64 -7.36
C THR A 473 9.06 -18.21 -7.04
N HIS A 474 8.62 -17.08 -7.57
CA HIS A 474 7.22 -16.66 -7.54
C HIS A 474 6.43 -17.18 -8.73
N LEU A 475 5.30 -17.85 -8.43
CA LEU A 475 4.33 -18.30 -9.43
C LEU A 475 3.04 -17.46 -9.29
N PHE A 476 2.46 -17.13 -10.43
CA PHE A 476 1.22 -16.37 -10.48
C PHE A 476 0.01 -17.31 -10.53
N THR A 477 -1.11 -16.86 -9.99
CA THR A 477 -2.38 -17.56 -10.12
C THR A 477 -2.76 -17.65 -11.60
N GLY A 478 -2.88 -18.87 -12.12
CA GLY A 478 -3.13 -19.17 -13.52
C GLY A 478 -2.73 -20.61 -13.84
N THR A 479 -2.76 -21.01 -15.11
CA THR A 479 -2.35 -22.36 -15.49
C THR A 479 -0.83 -22.53 -15.42
N VAL A 480 -0.36 -23.77 -15.40
CA VAL A 480 1.08 -24.10 -15.55
C VAL A 480 1.61 -23.50 -16.86
N ALA A 481 0.85 -23.66 -17.95
CA ALA A 481 1.19 -23.09 -19.26
C ALA A 481 1.33 -21.57 -19.21
N ASP A 482 0.42 -20.84 -18.52
CA ASP A 482 0.49 -19.39 -18.37
C ASP A 482 1.72 -18.95 -17.57
N ASN A 483 2.07 -19.71 -16.54
CA ASN A 483 3.27 -19.44 -15.74
C ASN A 483 4.57 -19.60 -16.54
N ILE A 484 4.64 -20.56 -17.45
CA ILE A 484 5.79 -20.70 -18.37
C ILE A 484 5.74 -19.59 -19.42
N ARG A 485 4.56 -19.33 -20.02
CA ARG A 485 4.34 -18.29 -21.05
C ARG A 485 4.62 -16.88 -20.54
N TYR A 486 4.67 -16.69 -19.21
CA TYR A 486 5.04 -15.40 -18.61
C TYR A 486 6.41 -14.89 -19.08
N GLY A 487 7.36 -15.78 -19.43
CA GLY A 487 8.65 -15.41 -20.02
C GLY A 487 8.54 -14.86 -21.44
N LYS A 488 7.48 -15.26 -22.19
CA LYS A 488 7.20 -14.83 -23.56
C LYS A 488 5.71 -14.93 -23.82
N LEU A 489 4.99 -13.81 -23.69
CA LEU A 489 3.51 -13.78 -23.69
C LEU A 489 2.89 -14.27 -25.00
N ASP A 490 3.59 -14.17 -26.14
CA ASP A 490 3.17 -14.64 -27.46
C ASP A 490 3.69 -16.04 -27.80
N ALA A 491 4.20 -16.80 -26.81
CA ALA A 491 4.68 -18.17 -27.03
C ALA A 491 3.54 -19.11 -27.40
N THR A 492 3.78 -19.97 -28.41
CA THR A 492 2.85 -21.02 -28.77
C THR A 492 2.88 -22.17 -27.75
N ASP A 493 1.88 -23.05 -27.77
CA ASP A 493 1.85 -24.21 -26.88
C ASP A 493 3.01 -25.18 -27.15
N GLU A 494 3.49 -25.26 -28.41
CA GLU A 494 4.67 -26.03 -28.77
C GLU A 494 5.94 -25.46 -28.18
N GLU A 495 6.11 -24.12 -28.20
CA GLU A 495 7.23 -23.41 -27.57
C GLU A 495 7.21 -23.60 -26.03
N VAL A 496 6.04 -23.52 -25.41
CA VAL A 496 5.86 -23.77 -23.96
C VAL A 496 6.26 -25.19 -23.59
N ARG A 497 5.80 -26.21 -24.37
CA ARG A 497 6.15 -27.60 -24.14
C ARG A 497 7.63 -27.89 -24.43
N ALA A 498 8.22 -27.23 -25.42
CA ALA A 498 9.65 -27.34 -25.71
C ALA A 498 10.49 -26.79 -24.55
N ALA A 499 10.13 -25.62 -24.02
CA ALA A 499 10.77 -25.02 -22.86
C ALA A 499 10.64 -25.88 -21.60
N ALA A 500 9.46 -26.46 -21.35
CA ALA A 500 9.24 -27.40 -20.25
C ALA A 500 10.09 -28.67 -20.36
N ARG A 501 10.27 -29.21 -21.57
CA ARG A 501 11.16 -30.37 -21.82
C ARG A 501 12.61 -29.99 -21.57
N LEU A 502 13.06 -28.84 -22.05
CA LEU A 502 14.42 -28.36 -21.84
C LEU A 502 14.72 -28.20 -20.34
N ALA A 503 13.78 -27.69 -19.59
CA ALA A 503 13.86 -27.51 -18.13
C ALA A 503 13.67 -28.81 -17.32
N ASN A 504 13.43 -29.97 -17.97
CA ASN A 504 13.00 -31.22 -17.32
C ASN A 504 11.69 -31.13 -16.51
N ALA A 505 10.85 -30.15 -16.80
CA ALA A 505 9.56 -29.93 -16.12
C ALA A 505 8.42 -30.78 -16.73
N ASP A 506 8.46 -31.14 -18.02
CA ASP A 506 7.39 -31.81 -18.75
C ASP A 506 6.91 -33.09 -18.07
N THR A 507 7.82 -33.88 -17.49
CA THR A 507 7.49 -35.13 -16.83
C THR A 507 6.56 -34.95 -15.64
N PHE A 508 6.87 -34.04 -14.71
CA PHE A 508 5.99 -33.82 -13.56
C PHE A 508 4.70 -33.10 -13.97
N ILE A 509 4.77 -32.15 -14.94
CA ILE A 509 3.58 -31.44 -15.43
C ILE A 509 2.53 -32.43 -15.95
N ARG A 510 2.92 -33.46 -16.72
CA ARG A 510 2.01 -34.48 -17.20
C ARG A 510 1.38 -35.33 -16.11
N HIS A 511 1.97 -35.41 -14.92
CA HIS A 511 1.40 -36.11 -13.76
C HIS A 511 0.43 -35.28 -12.97
N LEU A 512 0.34 -33.95 -13.21
CA LEU A 512 -0.66 -33.08 -12.61
C LEU A 512 -2.06 -33.44 -13.16
N PRO A 513 -3.13 -33.21 -12.37
CA PRO A 513 -4.49 -33.66 -12.73
C PRO A 513 -4.98 -33.19 -14.11
N GLN A 514 -4.56 -31.99 -14.54
CA GLN A 514 -4.92 -31.39 -15.84
C GLN A 514 -3.68 -31.06 -16.68
N GLY A 515 -2.50 -31.61 -16.33
CA GLY A 515 -1.26 -31.35 -17.04
C GLY A 515 -0.92 -29.87 -17.11
N TYR A 516 -0.69 -29.34 -18.31
CA TYR A 516 -0.36 -27.94 -18.55
C TYR A 516 -1.51 -26.95 -18.19
N ASP A 517 -2.76 -27.42 -18.17
CA ASP A 517 -3.94 -26.63 -17.84
C ASP A 517 -4.25 -26.65 -16.33
N THR A 518 -3.41 -27.34 -15.53
CA THR A 518 -3.56 -27.33 -14.08
C THR A 518 -3.41 -25.91 -13.53
N VAL A 519 -4.42 -25.44 -12.78
CA VAL A 519 -4.42 -24.11 -12.20
C VAL A 519 -3.58 -24.09 -10.93
N ILE A 520 -2.59 -23.21 -10.91
CA ILE A 520 -1.74 -22.90 -9.74
C ILE A 520 -2.39 -21.75 -8.98
N THR A 521 -2.47 -21.86 -7.65
CA THR A 521 -2.97 -20.82 -6.76
C THR A 521 -1.97 -20.56 -5.63
N GLY A 522 -2.00 -19.36 -5.06
CA GLY A 522 -1.26 -19.05 -3.84
C GLY A 522 0.24 -19.31 -3.95
N ASP A 523 0.91 -18.71 -4.93
CA ASP A 523 2.37 -18.84 -5.15
C ASP A 523 2.87 -20.29 -5.32
N GLY A 524 1.97 -21.18 -5.82
CA GLY A 524 2.31 -22.58 -6.07
C GLY A 524 2.42 -23.44 -4.81
N GLY A 525 1.66 -23.14 -3.75
CA GLY A 525 1.70 -23.90 -2.49
C GLY A 525 1.36 -25.39 -2.62
N SER A 526 0.77 -25.82 -3.73
CA SER A 526 0.52 -27.24 -4.06
C SER A 526 1.72 -27.95 -4.71
N LEU A 527 2.74 -27.22 -5.13
CA LEU A 527 3.96 -27.73 -5.76
C LEU A 527 5.12 -27.74 -4.76
N SER A 528 5.99 -28.73 -4.89
CA SER A 528 7.25 -28.75 -4.17
C SER A 528 8.16 -27.60 -4.60
N GLN A 529 9.13 -27.24 -3.78
CA GLN A 529 10.10 -26.17 -4.12
C GLN A 529 10.87 -26.51 -5.41
N GLY A 530 11.24 -27.76 -5.63
CA GLY A 530 11.93 -28.17 -6.84
C GLY A 530 11.06 -28.07 -8.09
N GLU A 531 9.77 -28.42 -8.02
CA GLU A 531 8.84 -28.26 -9.15
C GLU A 531 8.64 -26.79 -9.50
N ARG A 532 8.52 -25.91 -8.51
CA ARG A 532 8.48 -24.44 -8.74
C ARG A 532 9.73 -23.96 -9.46
N GLN A 533 10.91 -24.43 -9.05
CA GLN A 533 12.17 -24.05 -9.68
C GLN A 533 12.29 -24.55 -11.12
N LEU A 534 11.82 -25.79 -11.41
CA LEU A 534 11.75 -26.28 -12.79
C LEU A 534 10.82 -25.42 -13.67
N LEU A 535 9.73 -24.90 -13.13
CA LEU A 535 8.86 -23.96 -13.85
C LEU A 535 9.55 -22.60 -14.08
N ALA A 536 10.34 -22.11 -13.11
CA ALA A 536 11.13 -20.88 -13.30
C ALA A 536 12.19 -21.04 -14.40
N ILE A 537 12.85 -22.20 -14.46
CA ILE A 537 13.79 -22.54 -15.54
C ILE A 537 13.04 -22.59 -16.89
N ALA A 538 11.86 -23.22 -16.95
CA ALA A 538 11.05 -23.25 -18.16
C ALA A 538 10.58 -21.85 -18.61
N ARG A 539 10.25 -20.96 -17.64
CA ARG A 539 9.92 -19.56 -17.90
C ARG A 539 11.10 -18.80 -18.52
N ALA A 540 12.31 -19.02 -18.04
CA ALA A 540 13.50 -18.43 -18.62
C ALA A 540 13.84 -19.07 -19.99
N ALA A 541 13.59 -20.38 -20.17
CA ALA A 541 13.86 -21.08 -21.41
C ALA A 541 12.95 -20.62 -22.58
N VAL A 542 11.67 -20.33 -22.32
CA VAL A 542 10.74 -19.90 -23.36
C VAL A 542 11.06 -18.52 -23.94
N SER A 543 11.71 -17.65 -23.17
CA SER A 543 12.15 -16.31 -23.63
C SER A 543 13.40 -16.36 -24.52
N ASP A 544 14.16 -17.44 -24.45
CA ASP A 544 15.38 -17.70 -25.22
C ASP A 544 16.40 -16.53 -25.23
N PRO A 545 16.80 -16.05 -24.05
CA PRO A 545 17.67 -14.88 -23.95
C PRO A 545 19.15 -15.25 -24.19
N PRO A 546 19.98 -14.35 -24.77
CA PRO A 546 21.42 -14.58 -24.97
C PRO A 546 22.24 -14.50 -23.67
N VAL A 547 21.72 -13.79 -22.66
CA VAL A 547 22.35 -13.66 -21.36
C VAL A 547 21.42 -14.17 -20.28
N LEU A 548 21.96 -14.98 -19.37
CA LEU A 548 21.25 -15.57 -18.25
C LEU A 548 21.88 -15.14 -16.92
N ILE A 549 21.01 -14.86 -15.97
CA ILE A 549 21.36 -14.61 -14.58
C ILE A 549 20.70 -15.68 -13.73
N LEU A 550 21.51 -16.44 -13.00
CA LEU A 550 21.04 -17.59 -12.24
C LEU A 550 21.47 -17.41 -10.78
N ASP A 551 20.48 -17.38 -9.87
CA ASP A 551 20.69 -17.39 -8.43
C ASP A 551 20.38 -18.79 -7.89
N GLU A 552 21.44 -19.53 -7.51
CA GLU A 552 21.36 -20.96 -7.20
C GLU A 552 21.29 -21.18 -5.69
N ALA A 553 20.10 -21.27 -5.11
CA ALA A 553 19.93 -21.80 -3.76
C ALA A 553 18.97 -22.99 -3.76
N THR A 554 19.50 -24.18 -3.47
CA THR A 554 18.75 -25.45 -3.50
C THR A 554 18.86 -26.21 -2.17
N SER A 555 18.93 -25.49 -1.03
CA SER A 555 19.21 -26.09 0.29
C SER A 555 18.12 -27.02 0.86
N SER A 556 16.96 -27.17 0.18
CA SER A 556 15.81 -27.92 0.73
C SER A 556 15.13 -28.81 -0.32
N ILE A 557 15.87 -29.26 -1.36
CA ILE A 557 15.30 -30.06 -2.46
C ILE A 557 15.81 -31.51 -2.36
N ASP A 558 14.95 -32.48 -2.66
CA ASP A 558 15.33 -33.89 -2.70
C ASP A 558 16.36 -34.16 -3.82
N THR A 559 17.25 -35.13 -3.62
CA THR A 559 18.38 -35.45 -4.50
C THR A 559 17.96 -35.79 -5.94
N ARG A 560 16.76 -36.35 -6.15
CA ARG A 560 16.27 -36.69 -7.48
C ARG A 560 15.87 -35.45 -8.26
N THR A 561 15.08 -34.60 -7.66
CA THR A 561 14.63 -33.32 -8.27
C THR A 561 15.82 -32.37 -8.46
N GLU A 562 16.77 -32.39 -7.54
CA GLU A 562 18.04 -31.66 -7.67
C GLU A 562 18.78 -31.97 -8.97
N LYS A 563 18.98 -33.27 -9.29
CA LYS A 563 19.61 -33.68 -10.55
C LYS A 563 18.84 -33.25 -11.79
N LEU A 564 17.49 -33.19 -11.72
CA LEU A 564 16.67 -32.69 -12.80
C LEU A 564 16.85 -31.19 -13.02
N ILE A 565 16.95 -30.42 -11.91
CA ILE A 565 17.23 -28.99 -11.94
C ILE A 565 18.62 -28.72 -12.53
N GLU A 566 19.67 -29.41 -12.06
CA GLU A 566 21.03 -29.27 -12.60
C GLU A 566 21.05 -29.53 -14.11
N LYS A 567 20.44 -30.63 -14.55
CA LYS A 567 20.38 -30.96 -15.97
C LYS A 567 19.57 -29.94 -16.79
N GLY A 568 18.49 -29.41 -16.23
CA GLY A 568 17.67 -28.34 -16.85
C GLY A 568 18.46 -27.04 -16.96
N MET A 569 19.20 -26.69 -15.90
CA MET A 569 20.07 -25.52 -15.87
C MET A 569 21.21 -25.65 -16.89
N ASP A 570 21.90 -26.79 -16.94
CA ASP A 570 22.97 -27.02 -17.93
C ASP A 570 22.45 -26.90 -19.37
N SER A 571 21.27 -27.46 -19.65
CA SER A 571 20.64 -27.32 -20.96
C SER A 571 20.27 -25.87 -21.27
N LEU A 572 19.78 -25.11 -20.28
CA LEU A 572 19.45 -23.69 -20.41
C LEU A 572 20.70 -22.81 -20.63
N MET A 573 21.81 -23.14 -19.98
CA MET A 573 23.08 -22.38 -20.08
C MET A 573 23.82 -22.58 -21.40
N ALA A 574 23.57 -23.66 -22.11
CA ALA A 574 24.34 -24.01 -23.30
C ALA A 574 24.29 -22.91 -24.38
N GLY A 575 25.46 -22.44 -24.83
CA GLY A 575 25.60 -21.44 -25.87
C GLY A 575 25.26 -20.00 -25.49
N ARG A 576 25.04 -19.72 -24.22
CA ARG A 576 24.66 -18.39 -23.70
C ARG A 576 25.73 -17.83 -22.78
N THR A 577 25.77 -16.50 -22.66
CA THR A 577 26.53 -15.85 -21.59
C THR A 577 25.79 -16.00 -20.28
N VAL A 578 26.47 -16.50 -19.25
CA VAL A 578 25.79 -16.88 -17.99
C VAL A 578 26.50 -16.29 -16.79
N PHE A 579 25.75 -15.61 -15.95
CA PHE A 579 26.17 -15.17 -14.63
C PHE A 579 25.49 -16.03 -13.57
N VAL A 580 26.28 -16.76 -12.78
CA VAL A 580 25.76 -17.67 -11.75
C VAL A 580 26.21 -17.19 -10.38
N ILE A 581 25.27 -16.92 -9.47
CA ILE A 581 25.56 -16.84 -8.04
C ILE A 581 25.59 -18.27 -7.53
N ALA A 582 26.81 -18.79 -7.34
CA ALA A 582 26.97 -20.20 -7.07
C ALA A 582 27.04 -20.48 -5.57
N HIS A 583 26.13 -21.34 -5.11
CA HIS A 583 26.12 -21.92 -3.76
C HIS A 583 26.62 -23.38 -3.76
N ARG A 584 26.98 -23.91 -4.93
CA ARG A 584 27.45 -25.29 -5.11
C ARG A 584 28.78 -25.35 -5.81
N LEU A 585 29.63 -26.22 -5.31
CA LEU A 585 30.96 -26.42 -5.86
C LEU A 585 30.93 -27.04 -7.28
N SER A 586 29.91 -27.85 -7.61
CA SER A 586 29.71 -28.43 -8.96
C SER A 586 29.51 -27.37 -10.02
N THR A 587 28.67 -26.38 -9.75
CA THR A 587 28.37 -25.27 -10.66
C THR A 587 29.57 -24.36 -10.86
N VAL A 588 30.35 -24.12 -9.79
CA VAL A 588 31.56 -23.31 -9.81
C VAL A 588 32.66 -23.97 -10.68
N ARG A 589 32.88 -25.28 -10.50
CA ARG A 589 33.95 -26.01 -11.21
C ARG A 589 33.81 -25.96 -12.73
N ASN A 590 32.61 -25.91 -13.23
CA ASN A 590 32.29 -25.91 -14.66
C ASN A 590 32.24 -24.49 -15.26
N ALA A 591 32.56 -23.45 -14.51
CA ALA A 591 32.62 -22.08 -15.00
C ALA A 591 33.95 -21.79 -15.70
N GLN A 592 33.91 -21.05 -16.81
CA GLN A 592 35.11 -20.60 -17.52
C GLN A 592 35.82 -19.48 -16.76
N ALA A 593 35.10 -18.70 -15.97
CA ALA A 593 35.70 -17.72 -15.06
C ALA A 593 34.95 -17.75 -13.73
N ILE A 594 35.72 -17.77 -12.66
CA ILE A 594 35.25 -17.68 -11.28
C ILE A 594 35.76 -16.36 -10.73
N LEU A 595 34.84 -15.58 -10.17
CA LEU A 595 35.11 -14.30 -9.52
C LEU A 595 34.85 -14.45 -8.03
N VAL A 596 35.90 -14.30 -7.23
CA VAL A 596 35.79 -14.34 -5.77
C VAL A 596 35.58 -12.92 -5.27
N LEU A 597 34.46 -12.71 -4.58
CA LEU A 597 34.07 -11.43 -4.01
C LEU A 597 34.31 -11.45 -2.49
N GLU A 598 34.88 -10.39 -1.98
CA GLU A 598 35.00 -10.12 -0.55
C GLU A 598 34.83 -8.62 -0.29
N GLN A 599 33.92 -8.28 0.63
CA GLN A 599 33.62 -6.90 1.01
C GLN A 599 33.41 -5.94 -0.20
N GLY A 600 32.67 -6.39 -1.20
CA GLY A 600 32.33 -5.59 -2.38
C GLY A 600 33.46 -5.44 -3.41
N ARG A 601 34.54 -6.19 -3.30
CA ARG A 601 35.68 -6.18 -4.24
C ARG A 601 35.88 -7.55 -4.86
N ILE A 602 36.34 -7.60 -6.10
CA ILE A 602 36.84 -8.84 -6.73
C ILE A 602 38.29 -9.02 -6.32
N ILE A 603 38.55 -10.07 -5.52
CA ILE A 603 39.89 -10.35 -4.99
C ILE A 603 40.63 -11.41 -5.79
N GLU A 604 39.89 -12.33 -6.45
CA GLU A 604 40.51 -13.37 -7.29
C GLU A 604 39.65 -13.57 -8.56
N ARG A 605 40.31 -13.86 -9.68
CA ARG A 605 39.68 -14.23 -10.94
C ARG A 605 40.50 -15.28 -11.66
N GLY A 606 39.88 -16.36 -12.11
CA GLY A 606 40.50 -17.43 -12.87
C GLY A 606 39.54 -18.58 -13.12
N ASP A 607 40.05 -19.66 -13.72
CA ASP A 607 39.35 -20.95 -13.76
C ASP A 607 39.60 -21.77 -12.48
N HIS A 608 38.89 -22.87 -12.33
CA HIS A 608 39.02 -23.75 -11.16
C HIS A 608 40.47 -24.20 -10.90
N ALA A 609 41.20 -24.59 -11.95
CA ALA A 609 42.56 -25.12 -11.81
C ALA A 609 43.53 -24.02 -11.40
N ALA A 610 43.44 -22.84 -12.01
CA ALA A 610 44.32 -21.71 -11.70
C ALA A 610 44.10 -21.23 -10.25
N LEU A 611 42.86 -21.08 -9.82
CA LEU A 611 42.53 -20.61 -8.46
C LEU A 611 42.87 -21.64 -7.38
N MET A 612 42.72 -22.93 -7.66
CA MET A 612 43.18 -24.00 -6.75
C MET A 612 44.72 -24.00 -6.61
N ALA A 613 45.46 -23.72 -7.69
CA ALA A 613 46.93 -23.62 -7.65
C ALA A 613 47.42 -22.39 -6.87
N GLN A 614 46.68 -21.28 -6.88
CA GLN A 614 47.02 -20.06 -6.14
C GLN A 614 46.89 -20.23 -4.61
N LYS A 615 46.15 -21.25 -4.14
CA LYS A 615 45.86 -21.50 -2.71
C LYS A 615 45.34 -20.27 -1.94
N GLY A 616 44.58 -19.43 -2.63
CA GLY A 616 43.99 -18.22 -2.09
C GLY A 616 42.63 -18.48 -1.41
N LYS A 617 41.75 -17.48 -1.42
CA LYS A 617 40.42 -17.52 -0.80
C LYS A 617 39.52 -18.61 -1.43
N TYR A 618 39.59 -18.76 -2.76
CA TYR A 618 38.85 -19.82 -3.47
C TYR A 618 39.24 -21.21 -2.99
N TYR A 619 40.56 -21.45 -2.78
CA TYR A 619 41.02 -22.72 -2.26
C TYR A 619 40.48 -23.01 -0.86
N GLN A 620 40.43 -21.98 0.03
CA GLN A 620 39.88 -22.12 1.38
C GLN A 620 38.39 -22.48 1.36
N LEU A 621 37.60 -21.84 0.49
CA LEU A 621 36.19 -22.15 0.28
C LEU A 621 36.00 -23.58 -0.26
N CYS A 622 36.84 -24.04 -1.19
CA CYS A 622 36.71 -25.37 -1.78
C CYS A 622 37.17 -26.50 -0.83
N THR A 623 38.08 -26.24 0.10
CA THR A 623 38.58 -27.22 1.06
C THR A 623 37.80 -27.26 2.37
N GLY A 624 36.74 -26.48 2.50
CA GLY A 624 35.89 -26.43 3.70
C GLY A 624 36.56 -25.72 4.90
N GLN A 625 37.59 -24.93 4.65
CA GLN A 625 38.21 -24.06 5.68
C GLN A 625 37.35 -22.80 5.91
N GLU A 626 36.51 -22.46 4.95
CA GLU A 626 35.46 -21.41 5.05
C GLU A 626 34.17 -21.87 4.34
N GLU A 627 33.04 -21.33 4.73
CA GLU A 627 31.72 -21.64 4.12
C GLU A 627 31.51 -20.87 2.80
N LEU A 628 30.94 -21.55 1.81
CA LEU A 628 30.59 -20.98 0.50
C LEU A 628 29.39 -20.02 0.53
N SER A 629 28.67 -19.95 1.66
CA SER A 629 27.38 -19.23 1.79
C SER A 629 27.52 -17.74 2.05
#